data_a0b63a61175ed6dc1b0cbed558d03136
#
_entry.id   a0b63a61175ed6dc1b0cbed558d03136
#
_cell.length_a   1.000
_cell.length_b   1.000
_cell.length_c   1.000
_cell.angle_alpha   90.00
_cell.angle_beta   90.00
_cell.angle_gamma   90.00
#
_symmetry.space_group_name_H-M   'P 1'
#
loop_
_entity.id
_entity.type
_entity.pdbx_description
1 polymer ?
#
loop_
_entity_poly.entity_id
_entity_poly.type
_entity_poly.pdbx_seq_one_letter_code
_entity_poly.pdbx_strand_id
1 'polypeptide(L)'
;YSTFHIIDTDEGECVAEYKGKIPPDRFAELLNEFGLRYNKALMCPENNSYGYATILKLKEIGYPRLYYPKRKAIYIGDYIPPSDKEAAGFNTSGRSRNMILAKLEETIRNKLIKVYSSRFYEEIKTFTWQGQKAQARRGFNDDLVMSMAIAMWLYDASSDYSTTTKALNDAMLKAMSVSSNVYESPNPAAENKKHFDDMPITTDRALQRVRDGERRMQKDKASASGGIPDEFMWVLK
;
A
#
# COMPACT_ATOMS: atom_id res chain seq x y z
N TYR A 1 -27.14 4.97 7.54
CA TYR A 1 -26.49 6.24 7.18
C TYR A 1 -25.25 5.97 6.33
N SER A 2 -24.86 6.97 5.52
CA SER A 2 -23.55 7.02 4.90
C SER A 2 -22.59 7.75 5.84
N THR A 3 -21.46 7.15 6.18
CA THR A 3 -20.51 7.70 7.16
C THR A 3 -19.07 7.54 6.63
N PHE A 4 -18.20 8.48 6.98
CA PHE A 4 -16.75 8.30 6.82
C PHE A 4 -15.99 9.01 7.94
N HIS A 5 -14.75 8.56 8.14
CA HIS A 5 -13.75 9.24 8.95
C HIS A 5 -12.49 9.46 8.10
N ILE A 6 -11.82 10.57 8.34
CA ILE A 6 -10.50 10.86 7.77
C ILE A 6 -9.50 10.89 8.93
N ILE A 7 -8.46 10.09 8.79
CA ILE A 7 -7.43 9.94 9.82
C ILE A 7 -6.13 10.56 9.31
N ASP A 8 -5.57 11.46 10.09
CA ASP A 8 -4.19 11.88 9.95
C ASP A 8 -3.31 10.79 10.54
N THR A 9 -2.47 10.20 9.68
CA THR A 9 -1.62 9.05 10.06
C THR A 9 -0.37 9.46 10.80
N ASP A 10 0.07 10.70 10.67
CA ASP A 10 1.28 11.20 11.31
C ASP A 10 1.01 11.59 12.76
N GLU A 11 -0.13 12.24 13.02
CA GLU A 11 -0.52 12.68 14.36
C GLU A 11 -1.41 11.68 15.10
N GLY A 12 -1.96 10.68 14.42
CA GLY A 12 -2.91 9.73 14.97
C GLY A 12 -4.23 10.41 15.38
N GLU A 13 -4.77 11.26 14.53
CA GLU A 13 -5.97 12.04 14.81
C GLU A 13 -7.08 11.84 13.77
N CYS A 14 -8.32 11.80 14.23
CA CYS A 14 -9.48 11.89 13.34
C CYS A 14 -9.74 13.37 13.01
N VAL A 15 -9.37 13.79 11.79
CA VAL A 15 -9.43 15.18 11.33
C VAL A 15 -10.75 15.56 10.67
N ALA A 16 -11.54 14.60 10.22
CA ALA A 16 -12.86 14.83 9.67
C ALA A 16 -13.79 13.63 9.86
N GLU A 17 -15.07 13.92 10.03
CA GLU A 17 -16.15 12.95 10.17
C GLU A 17 -17.37 13.42 9.41
N TYR A 18 -18.02 12.50 8.74
CA TYR A 18 -19.32 12.73 8.11
C TYR A 18 -20.31 11.65 8.51
N LYS A 19 -21.58 12.06 8.73
CA LYS A 19 -22.73 11.17 8.86
C LYS A 19 -23.96 11.82 8.24
N GLY A 20 -24.55 11.18 7.25
CA GLY A 20 -25.72 11.68 6.53
C GLY A 20 -26.54 10.59 5.86
N LYS A 21 -27.74 10.94 5.41
CA LYS A 21 -28.58 10.07 4.57
C LYS A 21 -28.55 10.61 3.14
N ILE A 22 -27.64 10.09 2.35
CA ILE A 22 -27.48 10.47 0.94
C ILE A 22 -27.36 9.21 0.06
N PRO A 23 -27.75 9.28 -1.21
CA PRO A 23 -27.61 8.17 -2.15
C PRO A 23 -26.14 7.85 -2.42
N PRO A 24 -25.83 6.60 -2.82
CA PRO A 24 -24.45 6.13 -3.03
C PRO A 24 -23.63 6.93 -4.04
N ASP A 25 -24.25 7.42 -5.11
CA ASP A 25 -23.63 8.25 -6.14
C ASP A 25 -23.17 9.60 -5.57
N ARG A 26 -24.05 10.28 -4.82
CA ARG A 26 -23.74 11.55 -4.14
C ARG A 26 -22.71 11.34 -3.03
N PHE A 27 -22.78 10.21 -2.36
CA PHE A 27 -21.77 9.86 -1.36
C PHE A 27 -20.39 9.67 -2.00
N ALA A 28 -20.31 9.05 -3.19
CA ALA A 28 -19.06 8.91 -3.93
C ALA A 28 -18.47 10.26 -4.36
N GLU A 29 -19.31 11.20 -4.84
CA GLU A 29 -18.88 12.56 -5.18
C GLU A 29 -18.30 13.29 -3.95
N LEU A 30 -18.99 13.20 -2.80
CA LEU A 30 -18.54 13.77 -1.54
C LEU A 30 -17.21 13.15 -1.09
N LEU A 31 -17.09 11.82 -1.16
CA LEU A 31 -15.85 11.11 -0.83
C LEU A 31 -14.70 11.54 -1.75
N ASN A 32 -14.95 11.70 -3.06
CA ASN A 32 -13.94 12.17 -3.99
C ASN A 32 -13.46 13.59 -3.65
N GLU A 33 -14.40 14.51 -3.36
CA GLU A 33 -14.05 15.89 -2.95
C GLU A 33 -13.17 15.90 -1.71
N PHE A 34 -13.61 15.24 -0.64
CA PHE A 34 -12.85 15.18 0.60
C PHE A 34 -11.52 14.42 0.44
N GLY A 35 -11.54 13.29 -0.27
CA GLY A 35 -10.33 12.54 -0.52
C GLY A 35 -9.25 13.35 -1.24
N LEU A 36 -9.62 14.14 -2.24
CA LEU A 36 -8.70 15.04 -2.94
C LEU A 36 -8.21 16.19 -2.05
N ARG A 37 -9.10 16.79 -1.25
CA ARG A 37 -8.79 17.88 -0.31
C ARG A 37 -7.79 17.42 0.76
N TYR A 38 -7.89 16.17 1.22
CA TYR A 38 -6.99 15.55 2.20
C TYR A 38 -5.87 14.75 1.52
N ASN A 39 -5.12 15.39 0.66
CA ASN A 39 -3.90 14.87 0.00
C ASN A 39 -4.10 13.53 -0.72
N LYS A 40 -5.21 13.38 -1.45
CA LYS A 40 -5.58 12.13 -2.11
C LYS A 40 -5.55 10.96 -1.11
N ALA A 41 -6.27 11.09 -0.02
CA ALA A 41 -6.32 10.11 1.06
C ALA A 41 -6.59 8.69 0.53
N LEU A 42 -5.96 7.68 1.13
CA LEU A 42 -6.27 6.28 0.82
C LEU A 42 -7.70 5.99 1.26
N MET A 43 -8.55 5.58 0.33
CA MET A 43 -9.99 5.40 0.56
C MET A 43 -10.37 3.94 0.57
N CYS A 44 -11.03 3.51 1.65
CA CYS A 44 -11.48 2.14 1.85
C CYS A 44 -12.98 2.10 2.17
N PRO A 45 -13.86 2.18 1.17
CA PRO A 45 -15.28 2.00 1.40
C PRO A 45 -15.60 0.56 1.82
N GLU A 46 -16.65 0.37 2.61
CA GLU A 46 -17.18 -0.96 2.86
C GLU A 46 -17.77 -1.54 1.58
N ASN A 47 -17.35 -2.74 1.18
CA ASN A 47 -17.82 -3.40 -0.03
C ASN A 47 -19.03 -4.29 0.25
N ASN A 48 -20.13 -3.68 0.66
CA ASN A 48 -21.45 -4.31 0.74
C ASN A 48 -22.34 -3.81 -0.42
N SER A 49 -23.62 -4.19 -0.45
CA SER A 49 -24.53 -3.83 -1.55
C SER A 49 -24.59 -2.32 -1.86
N TYR A 50 -24.70 -1.46 -0.85
CA TYR A 50 -24.70 0.01 -1.02
C TYR A 50 -23.29 0.55 -1.28
N GLY A 51 -22.30 0.07 -0.53
CA GLY A 51 -20.91 0.48 -0.70
C GLY A 51 -20.33 0.07 -2.05
N TYR A 52 -20.78 -1.04 -2.62
CA TYR A 52 -20.41 -1.44 -3.97
C TYR A 52 -20.81 -0.40 -5.03
N ALA A 53 -22.03 0.15 -4.94
CA ALA A 53 -22.47 1.22 -5.84
C ALA A 53 -21.60 2.49 -5.69
N THR A 54 -21.23 2.85 -4.45
CA THR A 54 -20.29 3.95 -4.18
C THR A 54 -18.91 3.68 -4.79
N ILE A 55 -18.39 2.45 -4.68
CA ILE A 55 -17.10 2.06 -5.27
C ILE A 55 -17.15 2.15 -6.80
N LEU A 56 -18.20 1.68 -7.43
CA LEU A 56 -18.35 1.79 -8.89
C LEU A 56 -18.32 3.26 -9.35
N LYS A 57 -19.03 4.13 -8.65
CA LYS A 57 -19.04 5.57 -8.96
C LYS A 57 -17.67 6.22 -8.73
N LEU A 58 -16.95 5.85 -7.67
CA LEU A 58 -15.58 6.32 -7.43
C LEU A 58 -14.61 5.88 -8.53
N LYS A 59 -14.76 4.67 -9.06
CA LYS A 59 -13.99 4.18 -10.21
C LYS A 59 -14.34 4.94 -11.49
N GLU A 60 -15.61 5.23 -11.73
CA GLU A 60 -16.07 6.03 -12.85
C GLU A 60 -15.49 7.47 -12.81
N ILE A 61 -15.48 8.09 -11.65
CA ILE A 61 -14.86 9.41 -11.41
C ILE A 61 -13.33 9.35 -11.56
N GLY A 62 -12.72 8.17 -11.43
CA GLY A 62 -11.27 7.99 -11.50
C GLY A 62 -10.54 8.37 -10.22
N TYR A 63 -11.13 8.12 -9.03
CA TYR A 63 -10.44 8.39 -7.78
C TYR A 63 -9.12 7.61 -7.68
N PRO A 64 -7.97 8.27 -7.41
CA PRO A 64 -6.65 7.67 -7.66
C PRO A 64 -6.19 6.67 -6.60
N ARG A 65 -6.73 6.71 -5.36
CA ARG A 65 -6.23 5.90 -4.24
C ARG A 65 -7.32 5.12 -3.53
N LEU A 66 -7.95 4.19 -4.26
CA LEU A 66 -8.84 3.18 -3.66
C LEU A 66 -8.02 2.05 -3.05
N TYR A 67 -8.46 1.56 -1.90
CA TYR A 67 -7.89 0.38 -1.27
C TYR A 67 -8.33 -0.90 -1.99
N TYR A 68 -7.36 -1.77 -2.23
CA TYR A 68 -7.58 -3.14 -2.71
C TYR A 68 -6.95 -4.11 -1.72
N PRO A 69 -7.68 -5.15 -1.25
CA PRO A 69 -7.12 -6.14 -0.34
C PRO A 69 -6.00 -6.91 -1.05
N LYS A 70 -4.81 -6.95 -0.41
CA LYS A 70 -3.68 -7.73 -0.94
C LYS A 70 -4.00 -9.22 -0.82
N ARG A 71 -3.91 -9.97 -1.90
CA ARG A 71 -3.85 -11.43 -1.84
C ARG A 71 -2.51 -11.81 -1.18
N LYS A 72 -2.56 -12.69 -0.19
CA LYS A 72 -1.33 -13.27 0.35
C LYS A 72 -0.71 -14.11 -0.76
N ALA A 73 0.48 -13.73 -1.25
CA ALA A 73 1.30 -14.60 -2.06
C ALA A 73 1.60 -15.87 -1.24
N ILE A 74 1.36 -17.04 -1.81
CA ILE A 74 1.59 -18.33 -1.14
C ILE A 74 3.09 -18.63 -1.15
N TYR A 75 3.84 -18.09 -2.11
CA TYR A 75 5.28 -18.26 -2.25
C TYR A 75 5.97 -16.92 -2.52
N ILE A 76 7.20 -16.77 -1.99
CA ILE A 76 8.08 -15.64 -2.30
C ILE A 76 8.50 -15.76 -3.77
N GLY A 77 8.03 -14.86 -4.61
CA GLY A 77 8.30 -14.84 -6.05
C GLY A 77 7.07 -14.96 -6.94
N ASP A 78 5.90 -15.27 -6.40
CA ASP A 78 4.67 -15.28 -7.16
C ASP A 78 4.27 -13.84 -7.53
N TYR A 79 4.51 -13.46 -8.79
CA TYR A 79 3.87 -12.29 -9.37
C TYR A 79 2.39 -12.60 -9.54
N ILE A 80 1.55 -12.02 -8.68
CA ILE A 80 0.11 -12.03 -8.86
C ILE A 80 -0.24 -10.76 -9.63
N PRO A 81 -0.57 -10.86 -10.93
CA PRO A 81 -1.00 -9.69 -11.68
C PRO A 81 -2.26 -9.12 -11.05
N PRO A 82 -2.44 -7.78 -11.01
CA PRO A 82 -3.70 -7.17 -10.62
C PRO A 82 -4.79 -7.76 -11.52
N SER A 83 -5.73 -8.51 -10.94
CA SER A 83 -6.88 -8.96 -11.72
C SER A 83 -7.89 -7.84 -11.76
N ASP A 84 -8.47 -7.55 -12.93
CA ASP A 84 -9.59 -6.62 -13.10
C ASP A 84 -10.83 -6.97 -12.23
N LYS A 85 -10.78 -8.15 -11.59
CA LYS A 85 -11.81 -8.70 -10.70
C LYS A 85 -11.55 -8.43 -9.20
N GLU A 86 -10.47 -7.74 -8.83
CA GLU A 86 -10.28 -7.39 -7.42
C GLU A 86 -11.30 -6.35 -6.99
N ALA A 87 -12.12 -6.75 -6.02
CA ALA A 87 -13.11 -5.87 -5.44
C ALA A 87 -12.40 -4.84 -4.55
N ALA A 88 -12.48 -3.56 -4.93
CA ALA A 88 -11.99 -2.47 -4.08
C ALA A 88 -12.79 -2.40 -2.77
N GLY A 89 -12.17 -1.86 -1.72
CA GLY A 89 -12.81 -1.65 -0.43
C GLY A 89 -12.69 -2.82 0.53
N PHE A 90 -13.35 -2.70 1.67
CA PHE A 90 -13.33 -3.68 2.76
C PHE A 90 -14.57 -4.58 2.70
N ASN A 91 -14.36 -5.89 2.67
CA ASN A 91 -15.47 -6.85 2.72
C ASN A 91 -15.80 -7.21 4.17
N THR A 92 -16.99 -6.78 4.63
CA THR A 92 -17.50 -7.06 5.97
C THR A 92 -18.21 -8.42 6.00
N SER A 93 -17.58 -9.38 6.62
CA SER A 93 -18.13 -10.68 7.00
C SER A 93 -18.25 -10.79 8.53
N GLY A 94 -18.89 -11.80 9.06
CA GLY A 94 -18.95 -12.02 10.51
C GLY A 94 -17.55 -12.10 11.15
N ARG A 95 -16.60 -12.75 10.48
CA ARG A 95 -15.21 -12.87 10.95
C ARG A 95 -14.45 -11.55 10.85
N SER A 96 -14.51 -10.89 9.70
CA SER A 96 -13.78 -9.63 9.49
C SER A 96 -14.35 -8.50 10.37
N ARG A 97 -15.68 -8.48 10.63
CA ARG A 97 -16.31 -7.54 11.56
C ARG A 97 -15.70 -7.64 12.95
N ASN A 98 -15.62 -8.84 13.53
CA ASN A 98 -15.04 -9.03 14.86
C ASN A 98 -13.56 -8.62 14.91
N MET A 99 -12.81 -8.88 13.83
CA MET A 99 -11.41 -8.51 13.74
C MET A 99 -11.21 -6.98 13.75
N ILE A 100 -11.98 -6.22 12.94
CA ILE A 100 -11.84 -4.75 12.91
C ILE A 100 -12.33 -4.10 14.21
N LEU A 101 -13.34 -4.68 14.87
CA LEU A 101 -13.82 -4.20 16.17
C LEU A 101 -12.80 -4.45 17.28
N ALA A 102 -12.13 -5.60 17.29
CA ALA A 102 -11.04 -5.86 18.22
C ALA A 102 -9.88 -4.86 18.01
N LYS A 103 -9.58 -4.52 16.76
CA LYS A 103 -8.56 -3.51 16.43
C LYS A 103 -8.96 -2.11 16.88
N LEU A 104 -10.22 -1.73 16.69
CA LEU A 104 -10.76 -0.46 17.22
C LEU A 104 -10.66 -0.39 18.75
N GLU A 105 -11.07 -1.47 19.44
CA GLU A 105 -10.97 -1.56 20.92
C GLU A 105 -9.51 -1.40 21.38
N GLU A 106 -8.58 -2.13 20.77
CA GLU A 106 -7.15 -2.02 21.05
C GLU A 106 -6.65 -0.59 20.88
N THR A 107 -6.98 0.04 19.74
CA THR A 107 -6.57 1.40 19.41
C THR A 107 -7.08 2.43 20.41
N ILE A 108 -8.35 2.32 20.83
CA ILE A 108 -8.94 3.21 21.84
C ILE A 108 -8.32 2.97 23.21
N ARG A 109 -8.19 1.71 23.62
CA ARG A 109 -7.63 1.33 24.93
C ARG A 109 -6.19 1.83 25.10
N ASN A 110 -5.40 1.74 24.02
CA ASN A 110 -4.00 2.17 24.00
C ASN A 110 -3.85 3.67 23.68
N LYS A 111 -4.95 4.41 23.49
CA LYS A 111 -4.96 5.85 23.18
C LYS A 111 -4.13 6.19 21.91
N LEU A 112 -4.16 5.31 20.91
CA LEU A 112 -3.41 5.48 19.66
C LEU A 112 -4.11 6.42 18.67
N ILE A 113 -5.35 6.80 18.95
CA ILE A 113 -6.14 7.71 18.10
C ILE A 113 -6.81 8.76 18.94
N LYS A 114 -6.77 10.02 18.49
CA LYS A 114 -7.54 11.12 19.09
C LYS A 114 -8.79 11.35 18.26
N VAL A 115 -9.95 11.28 18.89
CA VAL A 115 -11.26 11.49 18.26
C VAL A 115 -12.01 12.58 19.00
N TYR A 116 -12.42 13.63 18.29
CA TYR A 116 -13.11 14.79 18.86
C TYR A 116 -14.62 14.77 18.64
N SER A 117 -15.15 13.68 18.03
CA SER A 117 -16.57 13.57 17.70
C SER A 117 -17.43 13.15 18.88
N SER A 118 -18.34 14.02 19.30
CA SER A 118 -19.38 13.68 20.28
C SER A 118 -20.35 12.63 19.72
N ARG A 119 -20.66 12.65 18.43
CA ARG A 119 -21.57 11.69 17.78
C ARG A 119 -20.97 10.27 17.77
N PHE A 120 -19.68 10.13 17.47
CA PHE A 120 -18.98 8.86 17.58
C PHE A 120 -19.01 8.32 19.03
N TYR A 121 -18.78 9.21 20.01
CA TYR A 121 -18.81 8.85 21.42
C TYR A 121 -20.20 8.37 21.86
N GLU A 122 -21.28 8.99 21.39
CA GLU A 122 -22.64 8.54 21.71
C GLU A 122 -22.96 7.18 21.07
N GLU A 123 -22.48 6.89 19.85
CA GLU A 123 -22.64 5.57 19.25
C GLU A 123 -21.84 4.50 20.00
N ILE A 124 -20.62 4.77 20.41
CA ILE A 124 -19.79 3.81 21.17
C ILE A 124 -20.42 3.45 22.52
N LYS A 125 -21.02 4.40 23.23
CA LYS A 125 -21.71 4.12 24.51
C LYS A 125 -22.87 3.13 24.37
N THR A 126 -23.52 3.12 23.21
CA THR A 126 -24.67 2.25 22.94
C THR A 126 -24.28 0.96 22.21
N PHE A 127 -23.00 0.82 21.86
CA PHE A 127 -22.45 -0.34 21.17
C PHE A 127 -22.08 -1.43 22.17
N THR A 128 -22.73 -2.59 22.09
CA THR A 128 -22.58 -3.65 23.08
C THR A 128 -22.56 -5.03 22.43
N TRP A 129 -21.95 -5.99 23.13
CA TRP A 129 -22.02 -7.40 22.74
C TRP A 129 -23.44 -7.95 23.00
N GLN A 130 -24.06 -8.51 21.97
CA GLN A 130 -25.32 -9.23 22.01
C GLN A 130 -25.09 -10.65 21.54
N GLY A 131 -24.83 -11.55 22.48
CA GLY A 131 -24.34 -12.89 22.18
C GLY A 131 -22.95 -12.85 21.54
N GLN A 132 -22.82 -13.39 20.33
CA GLN A 132 -21.54 -13.42 19.59
C GLN A 132 -21.33 -12.22 18.65
N LYS A 133 -22.24 -11.26 18.63
CA LYS A 133 -22.18 -10.11 17.73
C LYS A 133 -22.16 -8.80 18.51
N ALA A 134 -21.16 -7.97 18.22
CA ALA A 134 -21.13 -6.61 18.71
C ALA A 134 -21.93 -5.70 17.76
N GLN A 135 -22.89 -4.96 18.32
CA GLN A 135 -23.79 -4.08 17.56
C GLN A 135 -24.40 -3.01 18.46
N ALA A 136 -24.97 -1.96 17.88
CA ALA A 136 -25.72 -0.97 18.63
C ALA A 136 -26.96 -1.61 19.30
N ARG A 137 -27.35 -1.05 20.45
CA ARG A 137 -28.63 -1.40 21.09
C ARG A 137 -29.78 -1.08 20.16
N ARG A 138 -30.89 -1.78 20.31
CA ARG A 138 -32.10 -1.56 19.50
C ARG A 138 -32.51 -0.08 19.54
N GLY A 139 -32.70 0.52 18.37
CA GLY A 139 -33.05 1.94 18.22
C GLY A 139 -31.86 2.89 18.10
N PHE A 140 -30.63 2.38 18.19
CA PHE A 140 -29.40 3.14 17.97
C PHE A 140 -28.67 2.69 16.70
N ASN A 141 -27.72 3.50 16.24
CA ASN A 141 -26.92 3.23 15.05
C ASN A 141 -25.49 2.85 15.43
N ASP A 142 -24.80 2.14 14.56
CA ASP A 142 -23.38 1.80 14.71
C ASP A 142 -22.55 2.19 13.46
N ASP A 143 -23.09 3.07 12.62
CA ASP A 143 -22.48 3.42 11.35
C ASP A 143 -21.11 4.13 11.54
N LEU A 144 -21.01 5.06 12.49
CA LEU A 144 -19.74 5.71 12.81
C LEU A 144 -18.74 4.75 13.45
N VAL A 145 -19.21 3.87 14.35
CA VAL A 145 -18.34 2.85 14.96
C VAL A 145 -17.76 1.93 13.91
N MET A 146 -18.57 1.47 12.95
CA MET A 146 -18.11 0.60 11.88
C MET A 146 -17.15 1.29 10.93
N SER A 147 -17.44 2.52 10.53
CA SER A 147 -16.57 3.30 9.67
C SER A 147 -15.21 3.59 10.35
N MET A 148 -15.20 3.91 11.64
CA MET A 148 -13.97 4.07 12.42
C MET A 148 -13.21 2.75 12.57
N ALA A 149 -13.90 1.62 12.77
CA ALA A 149 -13.26 0.30 12.86
C ALA A 149 -12.53 -0.08 11.56
N ILE A 150 -13.12 0.20 10.41
CA ILE A 150 -12.47 0.01 9.10
C ILE A 150 -11.27 0.95 8.96
N ALA A 151 -11.41 2.22 9.40
CA ALA A 151 -10.31 3.18 9.35
C ALA A 151 -9.12 2.76 10.21
N MET A 152 -9.36 2.26 11.44
CA MET A 152 -8.30 1.79 12.33
C MET A 152 -7.60 0.53 11.81
N TRP A 153 -8.35 -0.38 11.21
CA TRP A 153 -7.76 -1.54 10.55
C TRP A 153 -6.86 -1.13 9.37
N LEU A 154 -7.31 -0.17 8.55
CA LEU A 154 -6.53 0.36 7.44
C LEU A 154 -5.30 1.15 7.92
N TYR A 155 -5.43 1.91 9.00
CA TYR A 155 -4.35 2.66 9.64
C TYR A 155 -3.22 1.73 10.07
N ASP A 156 -3.54 0.64 10.76
CA ASP A 156 -2.59 -0.38 11.18
C ASP A 156 -1.88 -1.01 9.97
N ALA A 157 -2.64 -1.46 8.97
CA ALA A 157 -2.10 -2.03 7.73
C ALA A 157 -1.22 -1.05 6.94
N SER A 158 -1.48 0.26 7.01
CA SER A 158 -0.67 1.30 6.38
C SER A 158 0.56 1.68 7.20
N SER A 159 0.47 1.64 8.52
CA SER A 159 1.57 1.90 9.45
C SER A 159 2.67 0.86 9.32
N ASP A 160 2.33 -0.42 9.24
CA ASP A 160 3.30 -1.50 9.00
C ASP A 160 4.06 -1.31 7.68
N TYR A 161 3.38 -0.86 6.64
CA TYR A 161 4.01 -0.53 5.36
C TYR A 161 4.91 0.71 5.46
N SER A 162 4.46 1.76 6.17
CA SER A 162 5.22 2.99 6.37
C SER A 162 6.50 2.78 7.18
N THR A 163 6.43 2.02 8.27
CA THR A 163 7.59 1.70 9.12
C THR A 163 8.62 0.86 8.36
N THR A 164 8.17 -0.14 7.60
CA THR A 164 9.06 -0.96 6.76
C THR A 164 9.72 -0.12 5.66
N THR A 165 8.96 0.78 5.02
CA THR A 165 9.49 1.67 3.98
C THR A 165 10.45 2.70 4.55
N LYS A 166 10.16 3.30 5.72
CA LYS A 166 11.06 4.20 6.43
C LYS A 166 12.36 3.50 6.82
N ALA A 167 12.27 2.31 7.42
CA ALA A 167 13.44 1.52 7.78
C ALA A 167 14.30 1.15 6.57
N LEU A 168 13.69 0.81 5.43
CA LEU A 168 14.38 0.54 4.18
C LEU A 168 15.07 1.80 3.64
N ASN A 169 14.37 2.93 3.60
CA ASN A 169 14.93 4.20 3.16
C ASN A 169 16.08 4.66 4.06
N ASP A 170 15.94 4.54 5.39
CA ASP A 170 16.99 4.86 6.34
C ASP A 170 18.21 3.94 6.17
N ALA A 171 18.00 2.65 5.91
CA ALA A 171 19.07 1.72 5.61
C ALA A 171 19.78 2.07 4.30
N MET A 172 19.03 2.45 3.25
CA MET A 172 19.60 2.89 1.98
C MET A 172 20.39 4.21 2.14
N LEU A 173 19.86 5.18 2.88
CA LEU A 173 20.57 6.45 3.16
C LEU A 173 21.84 6.20 3.97
N LYS A 174 21.80 5.33 4.97
CA LYS A 174 23.00 4.92 5.73
C LYS A 174 24.03 4.24 4.84
N ALA A 175 23.60 3.32 3.97
CA ALA A 175 24.49 2.66 3.02
C ALA A 175 25.15 3.67 2.07
N MET A 176 24.39 4.65 1.57
CA MET A 176 24.93 5.72 0.71
C MET A 176 25.91 6.65 1.49
N SER A 177 25.62 6.98 2.76
CA SER A 177 26.49 7.82 3.58
C SER A 177 27.80 7.10 3.96
N VAL A 178 27.74 5.79 4.19
CA VAL A 178 28.97 4.98 4.42
C VAL A 178 29.81 4.91 3.14
N SER A 179 29.18 4.82 1.96
CA SER A 179 29.89 4.83 0.68
C SER A 179 30.61 6.16 0.40
N SER A 180 30.06 7.30 0.86
CA SER A 180 30.70 8.61 0.69
C SER A 180 31.89 8.83 1.63
N ASN A 181 31.94 8.16 2.78
CA ASN A 181 33.07 8.27 3.72
C ASN A 181 34.27 7.38 3.33
N VAL A 182 34.13 6.48 2.36
CA VAL A 182 35.25 5.66 1.84
C VAL A 182 36.10 6.44 0.81
N TYR A 183 35.64 7.59 0.32
CA TYR A 183 36.38 8.45 -0.58
C TYR A 183 36.92 9.75 0.10
N GLU A 184 37.42 9.65 1.31
CA GLU A 184 38.50 10.57 1.69
C GLU A 184 39.76 10.11 0.97
N SER A 185 40.05 10.79 -0.13
CA SER A 185 41.27 10.62 -0.91
C SER A 185 42.46 10.71 0.02
N PRO A 186 43.31 9.68 0.19
CA PRO A 186 44.58 9.85 0.85
C PRO A 186 45.41 10.82 0.02
N ASN A 187 45.94 11.81 0.68
CA ASN A 187 46.84 12.80 0.13
C ASN A 187 47.83 12.13 -0.86
N PRO A 188 47.88 12.51 -2.14
CA PRO A 188 48.72 11.85 -3.15
C PRO A 188 50.23 12.02 -2.97
N ALA A 189 50.68 12.64 -1.86
CA ALA A 189 52.08 12.87 -1.55
C ALA A 189 52.72 11.93 -0.54
N ALA A 190 51.99 10.96 -0.01
CA ALA A 190 52.52 9.97 0.96
C ALA A 190 52.35 8.55 0.45
N GLU A 191 53.41 7.99 -0.08
CA GLU A 191 53.82 6.61 -0.12
C GLU A 191 52.68 5.55 -0.28
N ASN A 192 52.44 5.09 -1.51
CA ASN A 192 52.07 3.69 -1.69
C ASN A 192 52.17 3.21 -3.15
N LYS A 193 53.42 3.25 -3.69
CA LYS A 193 53.73 2.45 -4.88
C LYS A 193 53.73 0.91 -4.63
N LYS A 194 53.78 0.49 -3.37
CA LYS A 194 53.81 -0.95 -3.04
C LYS A 194 52.48 -1.65 -2.89
N HIS A 195 51.37 -0.90 -2.80
CA HIS A 195 50.04 -1.55 -2.59
C HIS A 195 49.29 -1.81 -3.89
N PHE A 196 49.73 -1.27 -5.02
CA PHE A 196 49.12 -1.54 -6.33
C PHE A 196 49.64 -2.84 -7.00
N ASP A 197 50.85 -3.27 -6.63
CA ASP A 197 51.47 -4.44 -7.23
C ASP A 197 51.01 -5.78 -6.57
N ASP A 198 50.38 -5.72 -5.40
CA ASP A 198 49.89 -6.90 -4.64
C ASP A 198 48.39 -7.17 -4.79
N MET A 199 47.68 -6.43 -5.63
CA MET A 199 46.27 -6.71 -5.89
C MET A 199 46.11 -7.84 -6.93
N PRO A 200 45.59 -9.02 -6.56
CA PRO A 200 45.43 -10.15 -7.49
C PRO A 200 44.22 -10.01 -8.42
N ILE A 201 43.76 -8.82 -8.70
CA ILE A 201 42.62 -8.59 -9.61
C ILE A 201 43.17 -7.91 -10.85
N THR A 202 43.56 -8.71 -11.78
CA THR A 202 43.73 -8.29 -13.16
C THR A 202 42.41 -7.78 -13.68
N THR A 203 42.26 -6.44 -13.67
CA THR A 203 41.22 -5.69 -14.39
C THR A 203 41.05 -6.19 -15.83
N ASP A 204 42.13 -6.67 -16.43
CA ASP A 204 42.15 -7.30 -17.74
C ASP A 204 41.31 -8.59 -17.82
N ARG A 205 41.31 -9.44 -16.79
CA ARG A 205 40.47 -10.66 -16.79
C ARG A 205 38.99 -10.34 -16.64
N ALA A 206 38.62 -9.33 -15.86
CA ALA A 206 37.23 -8.89 -15.73
C ALA A 206 36.73 -8.23 -17.03
N LEU A 207 37.53 -7.36 -17.63
CA LEU A 207 37.24 -6.75 -18.93
C LEU A 207 37.22 -7.77 -20.08
N GLN A 208 38.07 -8.82 -20.01
CA GLN A 208 38.05 -9.89 -20.97
C GLN A 208 36.78 -10.76 -20.85
N ARG A 209 36.31 -11.04 -19.64
CA ARG A 209 35.03 -11.74 -19.43
C ARG A 209 33.83 -10.93 -19.93
N VAL A 210 33.81 -9.61 -19.74
CA VAL A 210 32.77 -8.74 -20.27
C VAL A 210 32.80 -8.75 -21.80
N ARG A 211 33.96 -8.58 -22.44
CA ARG A 211 34.11 -8.65 -23.88
C ARG A 211 33.73 -10.01 -24.47
N ASP A 212 34.08 -11.09 -23.79
CA ASP A 212 33.69 -12.45 -24.20
C ASP A 212 32.19 -12.71 -24.05
N GLY A 213 31.57 -12.13 -23.00
CA GLY A 213 30.11 -12.11 -22.80
C GLY A 213 29.38 -11.35 -23.91
N GLU A 214 29.87 -10.15 -24.28
CA GLU A 214 29.30 -9.35 -25.35
C GLU A 214 29.44 -10.04 -26.72
N ARG A 215 30.57 -10.68 -26.96
CA ARG A 215 30.79 -11.47 -28.20
C ARG A 215 29.86 -12.69 -28.29
N ARG A 216 29.55 -13.34 -27.15
CA ARG A 216 28.56 -14.45 -27.14
C ARG A 216 27.15 -13.90 -27.40
N MET A 217 26.75 -12.81 -26.77
CA MET A 217 25.46 -12.18 -27.02
C MET A 217 25.30 -11.70 -28.50
N GLN A 218 26.37 -11.21 -29.11
CA GLN A 218 26.32 -10.83 -30.53
C GLN A 218 26.23 -12.06 -31.46
N LYS A 219 26.88 -13.17 -31.12
CA LYS A 219 26.75 -14.44 -31.86
C LYS A 219 25.35 -15.02 -31.73
N ASP A 220 24.77 -14.98 -30.53
CA ASP A 220 23.40 -15.48 -30.27
C ASP A 220 22.37 -14.62 -31.00
N LYS A 221 22.57 -13.29 -31.06
CA LYS A 221 21.72 -12.39 -31.87
C LYS A 221 21.89 -12.62 -33.38
N ALA A 222 23.10 -12.93 -33.87
CA ALA A 222 23.32 -13.23 -35.25
C ALA A 222 22.74 -14.60 -35.66
N SER A 223 22.73 -15.59 -34.75
CA SER A 223 22.07 -16.88 -34.97
C SER A 223 20.55 -16.83 -34.84
N ALA A 224 20.02 -15.85 -34.06
CA ALA A 224 18.59 -15.61 -33.93
C ALA A 224 17.98 -14.74 -35.04
N SER A 225 18.80 -14.14 -35.92
CA SER A 225 18.34 -13.40 -37.09
C SER A 225 18.11 -14.29 -38.34
N GLY A 226 18.18 -15.62 -38.18
CA GLY A 226 17.62 -16.57 -39.13
C GLY A 226 16.12 -16.32 -39.24
N GLY A 227 15.68 -15.91 -40.47
CA GLY A 227 14.32 -15.43 -40.73
C GLY A 227 13.22 -16.35 -40.18
N ILE A 228 12.09 -15.74 -39.85
CA ILE A 228 10.86 -16.45 -39.47
C ILE A 228 10.62 -17.55 -40.53
N PRO A 229 10.51 -18.82 -40.14
CA PRO A 229 10.23 -19.90 -41.09
C PRO A 229 8.95 -19.57 -41.85
N ASP A 230 8.93 -19.86 -43.15
CA ASP A 230 7.81 -19.59 -44.07
C ASP A 230 6.45 -20.11 -43.55
N GLU A 231 6.46 -21.09 -42.66
CA GLU A 231 5.30 -21.68 -41.98
C GLU A 231 4.53 -20.71 -41.11
N PHE A 232 5.14 -19.60 -40.68
CA PHE A 232 4.52 -18.59 -39.80
C PHE A 232 4.20 -17.26 -40.50
N MET A 233 4.42 -17.14 -41.80
CA MET A 233 4.14 -15.91 -42.56
C MET A 233 2.65 -15.53 -42.65
N TRP A 234 1.75 -16.39 -42.24
CA TRP A 234 0.30 -16.13 -42.19
C TRP A 234 -0.16 -15.26 -40.99
N VAL A 235 0.70 -15.07 -40.01
CA VAL A 235 0.39 -14.26 -38.78
C VAL A 235 0.54 -12.76 -39.03
N LEU A 236 1.15 -12.36 -40.17
CA LEU A 236 1.44 -10.97 -40.52
C LEU A 236 0.56 -10.40 -41.63
N LYS A 237 -0.61 -11.02 -41.92
CA LYS A 237 -1.61 -10.49 -42.86
C LYS A 237 -2.86 -10.00 -42.14
#